data_9637ed5b1aa368d13eaf7fb201c09e43
#
_entry.id   9637ed5b1aa368d13eaf7fb201c09e43
#
_cell.length_a   1.000
_cell.length_b   1.000
_cell.length_c   1.000
_cell.angle_alpha   90.00
_cell.angle_beta   90.00
_cell.angle_gamma   90.00
#
_symmetry.space_group_name_H-M   'P 1'
#
loop_
_entity.id
_entity.type
_entity.pdbx_description
1 polymer ?
#
loop_
_entity_poly.entity_id
_entity_poly.type
_entity_poly.pdbx_seq_one_letter_code
_entity_poly.pdbx_strand_id
1 'polypeptide(L)'
;MLDLYKLDVEIAKVDLSNMILNMSILETIDGGVRGSFIVKDNINFYDTFIGHIQPEIKIKIRYLGTSCHNSFIGDGVSDMKITKLGKEYNIHFISYPTMNLSIAQLCQVYSGTSDEILTKLWLETNGRTLPLSIDTKAITKGKYVVPNINAAKAISNVVDNAYDEHYSAFCLYQRLWESGVTRFQSLYDMDKNHFYTEELLGTYTHKTKFVIANTLIASDDNLSSLNTVGSSSNFVLEDMNRGYSKKIGLGFYGKKISQIKLDNSEVTNLEAKEITDIHATGYKISESLYDGDEKSLFSLMVDPSCQSAKNQKDRMYNQFLRVRDMISVPFLGVGFSVEVDTGGSNISRSRMDNRYVVAQLHHKFILNDGKMQYGQDLGLIREX
;
A
#
# COMPACT_ATOMS: atom_id res chain seq x y z
N MET A 1 2.45 21.40 8.50
CA MET A 1 2.68 21.49 7.03
C MET A 1 3.67 22.60 6.73
N LEU A 2 4.47 22.45 5.69
CA LEU A 2 5.40 23.47 5.24
C LEU A 2 4.95 24.04 3.88
N ASP A 3 5.38 25.24 3.57
CA ASP A 3 5.08 25.86 2.28
C ASP A 3 5.69 25.01 1.15
N LEU A 4 4.84 24.63 0.20
CA LEU A 4 5.29 23.95 -1.00
C LEU A 4 5.92 24.96 -1.96
N TYR A 5 7.04 24.60 -2.54
CA TYR A 5 7.68 25.49 -3.51
C TYR A 5 6.80 25.69 -4.74
N LYS A 6 6.30 24.62 -5.33
CA LYS A 6 5.39 24.71 -6.46
C LYS A 6 4.61 23.43 -6.70
N LEU A 7 3.32 23.59 -7.02
CA LEU A 7 2.43 22.52 -7.50
C LEU A 7 1.89 22.93 -8.86
N ASP A 8 2.23 22.16 -9.90
CA ASP A 8 1.70 22.38 -11.25
C ASP A 8 0.71 21.24 -11.55
N VAL A 9 -0.50 21.61 -12.01
CA VAL A 9 -1.52 20.65 -12.44
C VAL A 9 -1.99 21.02 -13.84
N GLU A 10 -1.84 20.10 -14.77
CA GLU A 10 -2.24 20.28 -16.17
C GLU A 10 -3.25 19.21 -16.57
N ILE A 11 -4.36 19.62 -17.18
CA ILE A 11 -5.35 18.70 -17.75
C ILE A 11 -5.61 19.17 -19.19
N ALA A 12 -5.53 18.24 -20.15
CA ALA A 12 -5.79 18.51 -21.57
C ALA A 12 -4.98 19.72 -22.07
N LYS A 13 -3.74 19.86 -21.59
CA LYS A 13 -2.82 20.96 -21.93
C LYS A 13 -3.23 22.32 -21.34
N VAL A 14 -4.20 22.35 -20.46
CA VAL A 14 -4.61 23.56 -19.75
C VAL A 14 -4.01 23.55 -18.36
N ASP A 15 -3.31 24.61 -17.99
CA ASP A 15 -2.72 24.77 -16.66
C ASP A 15 -3.80 25.20 -15.66
N LEU A 16 -4.09 24.35 -14.69
CA LEU A 16 -5.07 24.59 -13.63
C LEU A 16 -4.42 24.93 -12.29
N SER A 17 -3.11 25.09 -12.24
CA SER A 17 -2.35 25.21 -10.99
C SER A 17 -2.89 26.31 -10.07
N ASN A 18 -3.27 27.45 -10.63
CA ASN A 18 -3.78 28.59 -9.87
C ASN A 18 -5.26 28.46 -9.46
N MET A 19 -5.91 27.40 -9.90
CA MET A 19 -7.33 27.14 -9.59
C MET A 19 -7.51 26.03 -8.57
N ILE A 20 -6.42 25.41 -8.13
CA ILE A 20 -6.48 24.30 -7.14
C ILE A 20 -6.58 24.88 -5.75
N LEU A 21 -7.64 24.51 -5.02
CA LEU A 21 -7.85 24.90 -3.62
C LEU A 21 -7.18 23.92 -2.67
N ASN A 22 -7.33 22.62 -2.94
CA ASN A 22 -6.65 21.59 -2.19
C ASN A 22 -6.50 20.34 -3.05
N MET A 23 -5.59 19.48 -2.65
CA MET A 23 -5.39 18.18 -3.30
C MET A 23 -5.03 17.15 -2.23
N SER A 24 -5.54 15.97 -2.42
CA SER A 24 -5.31 14.80 -1.57
C SER A 24 -4.85 13.65 -2.44
N ILE A 25 -3.71 13.05 -2.13
CA ILE A 25 -3.19 11.88 -2.85
C ILE A 25 -2.94 10.77 -1.82
N LEU A 26 -3.44 9.58 -2.12
CA LEU A 26 -3.34 8.43 -1.22
C LEU A 26 -2.52 7.32 -1.86
N GLU A 27 -1.55 6.81 -1.11
CA GLU A 27 -0.81 5.59 -1.40
C GLU A 27 -1.22 4.52 -0.36
N THR A 28 -1.35 3.28 -0.82
CA THR A 28 -1.56 2.13 0.08
C THR A 28 -0.70 0.96 -0.40
N ILE A 29 -0.31 0.07 0.53
CA ILE A 29 0.51 -1.10 0.16
C ILE A 29 -0.27 -2.15 -0.64
N ASP A 30 -1.57 -1.96 -0.79
CA ASP A 30 -2.42 -2.88 -1.55
C ASP A 30 -3.08 -2.18 -2.73
N GLY A 31 -2.45 -1.17 -3.28
CA GLY A 31 -3.07 -0.47 -4.40
C GLY A 31 -2.22 0.54 -5.11
N GLY A 32 -2.78 1.10 -6.14
CA GLY A 32 -2.17 2.18 -6.90
C GLY A 32 -2.40 3.53 -6.25
N VAL A 33 -1.65 4.51 -6.69
CA VAL A 33 -1.81 5.90 -6.27
C VAL A 33 -3.13 6.43 -6.81
N ARG A 34 -3.91 7.08 -5.94
CA ARG A 34 -5.17 7.72 -6.31
C ARG A 34 -5.33 9.02 -5.55
N GLY A 35 -6.16 9.90 -6.05
CA GLY A 35 -6.38 11.15 -5.34
C GLY A 35 -7.55 11.96 -5.88
N SER A 36 -7.64 13.17 -5.37
CA SER A 36 -8.62 14.14 -5.83
C SER A 36 -8.13 15.56 -5.53
N PHE A 37 -8.65 16.50 -6.26
CA PHE A 37 -8.38 17.91 -5.99
C PHE A 37 -9.61 18.75 -6.29
N ILE A 38 -9.76 19.84 -5.53
CA ILE A 38 -10.86 20.78 -5.70
C ILE A 38 -10.40 21.92 -6.59
N VAL A 39 -11.16 22.16 -7.65
CA VAL A 39 -10.91 23.24 -8.62
C VAL A 39 -11.93 24.36 -8.40
N LYS A 40 -11.43 25.59 -8.36
CA LYS A 40 -12.27 26.79 -8.47
C LYS A 40 -12.21 27.26 -9.93
N ASP A 41 -13.21 26.82 -10.72
CA ASP A 41 -13.24 26.99 -12.18
C ASP A 41 -13.86 28.33 -12.55
N ASN A 42 -13.02 29.29 -12.87
CA ASN A 42 -13.42 30.61 -13.33
C ASN A 42 -13.24 30.82 -14.83
N ILE A 43 -12.85 29.79 -15.56
CA ILE A 43 -12.61 29.83 -17.01
C ILE A 43 -13.54 28.91 -17.81
N ASN A 44 -14.56 28.35 -17.10
CA ASN A 44 -15.53 27.41 -17.68
C ASN A 44 -14.86 26.12 -18.22
N PHE A 45 -13.82 25.65 -17.54
CA PHE A 45 -13.04 24.49 -17.94
C PHE A 45 -13.92 23.22 -17.99
N TYR A 46 -14.82 23.08 -17.02
CA TYR A 46 -15.68 21.89 -16.92
C TYR A 46 -16.49 21.68 -18.21
N ASP A 47 -17.20 22.71 -18.65
CA ASP A 47 -18.08 22.58 -19.81
C ASP A 47 -17.30 22.43 -21.12
N THR A 48 -16.07 22.96 -21.16
CA THR A 48 -15.26 22.93 -22.37
C THR A 48 -14.51 21.59 -22.54
N PHE A 49 -14.05 21.00 -21.45
CA PHE A 49 -13.14 19.86 -21.53
C PHE A 49 -13.62 18.61 -20.79
N ILE A 50 -14.05 18.73 -19.54
CA ILE A 50 -14.25 17.55 -18.68
C ILE A 50 -15.48 16.74 -19.07
N GLY A 51 -16.52 17.41 -19.56
CA GLY A 51 -17.79 16.76 -19.88
C GLY A 51 -17.74 15.76 -21.04
N HIS A 52 -16.63 15.68 -21.75
CA HIS A 52 -16.59 14.94 -23.03
C HIS A 52 -15.52 13.84 -23.12
N ILE A 53 -14.49 13.88 -22.28
CA ILE A 53 -13.38 12.92 -22.36
C ILE A 53 -12.89 12.55 -20.96
N GLN A 54 -12.26 11.39 -20.87
CA GLN A 54 -11.54 10.96 -19.67
C GLN A 54 -10.13 11.56 -19.78
N PRO A 55 -9.84 12.61 -19.02
CA PRO A 55 -8.63 13.39 -19.28
C PRO A 55 -7.39 12.79 -18.64
N GLU A 56 -6.25 12.97 -19.32
CA GLU A 56 -4.95 12.82 -18.70
C GLU A 56 -4.68 13.99 -17.76
N ILE A 57 -4.24 13.71 -16.56
CA ILE A 57 -3.92 14.68 -15.51
C ILE A 57 -2.43 14.59 -15.21
N LYS A 58 -1.70 15.65 -15.42
CA LYS A 58 -0.26 15.72 -15.10
C LYS A 58 -0.08 16.55 -13.84
N ILE A 59 0.61 15.97 -12.87
CA ILE A 59 0.90 16.63 -11.60
C ILE A 59 2.40 16.68 -11.42
N LYS A 60 2.90 17.88 -11.17
CA LYS A 60 4.30 18.11 -10.87
C LYS A 60 4.42 18.80 -9.51
N ILE A 61 5.18 18.19 -8.63
CA ILE A 61 5.43 18.71 -7.29
C ILE A 61 6.90 19.08 -7.19
N ARG A 62 7.19 20.32 -6.77
CA ARG A 62 8.55 20.76 -6.44
C ARG A 62 8.60 21.11 -4.96
N TYR A 63 9.48 20.43 -4.24
CA TYR A 63 9.54 20.54 -2.80
C TYR A 63 10.94 20.22 -2.29
N LEU A 64 11.49 21.09 -1.47
CA LEU A 64 12.82 20.92 -0.86
C LEU A 64 13.91 20.54 -1.88
N GLY A 65 13.94 21.27 -3.01
CA GLY A 65 14.97 21.05 -4.03
C GLY A 65 14.79 19.83 -4.91
N THR A 66 13.72 19.06 -4.69
CA THR A 66 13.42 17.88 -5.51
C THR A 66 12.13 18.10 -6.30
N SER A 67 11.91 17.25 -7.28
CA SER A 67 10.67 17.30 -8.06
C SER A 67 10.19 15.90 -8.38
N CYS A 68 8.87 15.77 -8.44
CA CYS A 68 8.24 14.53 -8.89
C CYS A 68 7.21 14.87 -9.96
N HIS A 69 7.15 14.05 -10.99
CA HIS A 69 6.25 14.22 -12.13
C HIS A 69 5.43 12.96 -12.28
N ASN A 70 4.11 13.11 -12.27
CA ASN A 70 3.21 11.98 -12.41
C ASN A 70 2.13 12.28 -13.43
N SER A 71 1.73 11.23 -14.17
CA SER A 71 0.56 11.26 -15.03
C SER A 71 -0.50 10.31 -14.47
N PHE A 72 -1.71 10.80 -14.40
CA PHE A 72 -2.87 10.06 -13.91
C PHE A 72 -3.98 10.16 -14.94
N ILE A 73 -5.04 9.41 -14.70
CA ILE A 73 -6.25 9.48 -15.52
C ILE A 73 -7.42 9.96 -14.66
N GLY A 74 -8.22 10.86 -15.18
CA GLY A 74 -9.41 11.32 -14.49
C GLY A 74 -10.43 10.21 -14.34
N ASP A 75 -10.93 10.04 -13.11
CA ASP A 75 -11.84 8.96 -12.73
C ASP A 75 -13.28 9.45 -12.50
N GLY A 76 -13.45 10.75 -12.29
CA GLY A 76 -14.79 11.32 -12.08
C GLY A 76 -14.74 12.72 -11.50
N VAL A 77 -15.91 13.32 -11.42
CA VAL A 77 -16.12 14.64 -10.83
C VAL A 77 -17.26 14.53 -9.81
N SER A 78 -17.08 15.19 -8.67
CA SER A 78 -18.11 15.22 -7.63
C SER A 78 -18.25 16.60 -7.01
N ASP A 79 -19.25 16.74 -6.16
CA ASP A 79 -19.46 17.90 -5.27
C ASP A 79 -19.52 19.24 -6.00
N MET A 80 -20.15 19.25 -7.17
CA MET A 80 -20.24 20.47 -7.98
C MET A 80 -21.10 21.52 -7.30
N LYS A 81 -20.56 22.70 -7.13
CA LYS A 81 -21.23 23.90 -6.63
C LYS A 81 -21.13 24.99 -7.66
N ILE A 82 -22.27 25.64 -7.98
CA ILE A 82 -22.29 26.79 -8.87
C ILE A 82 -22.37 28.04 -8.02
N THR A 83 -21.41 28.92 -8.24
CA THR A 83 -21.31 30.19 -7.50
C THR A 83 -21.44 31.36 -8.48
N LYS A 84 -21.54 32.57 -7.95
CA LYS A 84 -21.57 33.77 -8.78
C LYS A 84 -20.24 34.00 -9.56
N LEU A 85 -19.16 33.39 -9.10
CA LEU A 85 -17.81 33.58 -9.66
C LEU A 85 -17.32 32.38 -10.49
N GLY A 86 -18.19 31.40 -10.73
CA GLY A 86 -17.84 30.20 -11.48
C GLY A 86 -18.31 28.92 -10.81
N LYS A 87 -17.62 27.83 -11.11
CA LYS A 87 -17.96 26.51 -10.57
C LYS A 87 -16.87 26.05 -9.63
N GLU A 88 -17.24 25.30 -8.62
CA GLU A 88 -16.29 24.60 -7.73
C GLU A 88 -16.67 23.13 -7.73
N TYR A 89 -15.71 22.25 -7.95
CA TYR A 89 -15.95 20.83 -8.02
C TYR A 89 -14.68 20.06 -7.70
N ASN A 90 -14.85 18.78 -7.39
CA ASN A 90 -13.76 17.87 -7.04
C ASN A 90 -13.49 16.92 -8.20
N ILE A 91 -12.26 16.88 -8.68
CA ILE A 91 -11.81 15.94 -9.73
C ILE A 91 -11.10 14.79 -9.05
N HIS A 92 -11.55 13.56 -9.34
CA HIS A 92 -10.93 12.32 -8.87
C HIS A 92 -10.01 11.77 -9.94
N PHE A 93 -8.92 11.13 -9.50
CA PHE A 93 -7.95 10.55 -10.43
C PHE A 93 -7.33 9.27 -9.86
N ILE A 94 -6.90 8.40 -10.77
CA ILE A 94 -6.23 7.14 -10.44
C ILE A 94 -5.01 6.97 -11.34
N SER A 95 -4.09 6.11 -10.94
CA SER A 95 -2.92 5.80 -11.74
C SER A 95 -3.32 5.00 -13.00
N TYR A 96 -2.55 5.14 -14.07
CA TYR A 96 -2.78 4.41 -15.32
C TYR A 96 -2.81 2.89 -15.14
N PRO A 97 -1.89 2.28 -14.39
CA PRO A 97 -1.99 0.83 -14.16
C PRO A 97 -3.30 0.42 -13.51
N THR A 98 -3.79 1.18 -12.53
CA THR A 98 -5.06 0.87 -11.86
C THR A 98 -6.21 0.88 -12.85
N MET A 99 -6.26 1.90 -13.74
CA MET A 99 -7.30 1.98 -14.77
C MET A 99 -7.20 0.78 -15.73
N ASN A 100 -6.01 0.52 -16.26
CA ASN A 100 -5.82 -0.56 -17.23
C ASN A 100 -6.26 -1.91 -16.67
N LEU A 101 -5.90 -2.18 -15.40
CA LEU A 101 -6.29 -3.42 -14.71
C LEU A 101 -7.81 -3.52 -14.54
N SER A 102 -8.49 -2.39 -14.32
CA SER A 102 -9.93 -2.40 -14.08
C SER A 102 -10.74 -2.65 -15.35
N ILE A 103 -10.21 -2.25 -16.50
CA ILE A 103 -10.95 -2.39 -17.78
C ILE A 103 -10.56 -3.66 -18.58
N ALA A 104 -9.34 -4.17 -18.40
CA ALA A 104 -8.88 -5.34 -19.15
C ALA A 104 -9.57 -6.62 -18.67
N GLN A 105 -10.02 -7.44 -19.61
CA GLN A 105 -10.61 -8.75 -19.35
C GLN A 105 -9.63 -9.83 -19.80
N LEU A 106 -9.45 -10.83 -18.96
CA LEU A 106 -8.49 -11.91 -19.19
C LEU A 106 -9.17 -13.26 -19.13
N CYS A 107 -8.80 -14.14 -20.06
CA CYS A 107 -9.33 -15.51 -20.12
C CYS A 107 -8.23 -16.41 -20.70
N GLN A 108 -7.33 -16.87 -19.86
CA GLN A 108 -6.27 -17.80 -20.28
C GLN A 108 -5.60 -18.47 -19.09
N VAL A 109 -4.64 -19.32 -19.39
CA VAL A 109 -3.93 -20.12 -18.39
C VAL A 109 -2.48 -19.64 -18.31
N TYR A 110 -2.03 -19.41 -17.08
CA TYR A 110 -0.66 -19.04 -16.77
C TYR A 110 -0.03 -20.11 -15.89
N SER A 111 1.28 -20.31 -16.03
CA SER A 111 2.01 -21.23 -15.15
C SER A 111 3.37 -20.66 -14.81
N GLY A 112 3.86 -21.03 -13.65
CA GLY A 112 5.14 -20.57 -13.11
C GLY A 112 5.02 -20.17 -11.65
N THR A 113 5.99 -19.41 -11.16
CA THR A 113 5.93 -18.81 -9.83
C THR A 113 4.96 -17.63 -9.87
N SER A 114 4.50 -17.19 -8.68
CA SER A 114 3.55 -16.07 -8.61
C SER A 114 4.11 -14.80 -9.27
N ASP A 115 5.41 -14.53 -9.11
CA ASP A 115 6.04 -13.36 -9.73
C ASP A 115 6.13 -13.51 -11.26
N GLU A 116 6.36 -14.72 -11.77
CA GLU A 116 6.36 -14.98 -13.21
C GLU A 116 4.96 -14.83 -13.80
N ILE A 117 3.95 -15.36 -13.12
CA ILE A 117 2.54 -15.22 -13.54
C ILE A 117 2.14 -13.75 -13.51
N LEU A 118 2.47 -13.05 -12.42
CA LEU A 118 2.19 -11.62 -12.28
C LEU A 118 2.84 -10.80 -13.39
N THR A 119 4.09 -11.11 -13.73
CA THR A 119 4.81 -10.42 -14.81
C THR A 119 4.10 -10.58 -16.15
N LYS A 120 3.64 -11.79 -16.46
CA LYS A 120 2.91 -12.05 -17.71
C LYS A 120 1.58 -11.27 -17.75
N LEU A 121 0.79 -11.37 -16.65
CA LEU A 121 -0.47 -10.65 -16.52
C LEU A 121 -0.26 -9.14 -16.67
N TRP A 122 0.80 -8.63 -16.04
CA TRP A 122 1.14 -7.20 -16.07
C TRP A 122 1.48 -6.73 -17.49
N LEU A 123 2.32 -7.47 -18.19
CA LEU A 123 2.73 -7.14 -19.55
C LEU A 123 1.56 -7.13 -20.53
N GLU A 124 0.63 -8.06 -20.37
CA GLU A 124 -0.56 -8.14 -21.22
C GLU A 124 -1.52 -6.95 -21.00
N THR A 125 -1.59 -6.44 -19.77
CA THR A 125 -2.53 -5.38 -19.42
C THR A 125 -1.91 -3.99 -19.48
N ASN A 126 -0.68 -3.83 -19.07
CA ASN A 126 -0.01 -2.53 -18.93
C ASN A 126 1.13 -2.30 -19.94
N GLY A 127 1.56 -3.36 -20.63
CA GLY A 127 2.68 -3.27 -21.56
C GLY A 127 3.99 -2.99 -20.82
N ARG A 128 4.99 -2.56 -21.61
CA ARG A 128 6.32 -2.26 -21.08
C ARG A 128 6.51 -0.83 -20.61
N THR A 129 5.54 0.04 -20.93
CA THR A 129 5.64 1.47 -20.61
C THR A 129 5.31 1.78 -19.15
N LEU A 130 4.60 0.86 -18.48
CA LEU A 130 4.24 0.98 -17.07
C LEU A 130 4.97 -0.13 -16.31
N PRO A 131 6.18 0.13 -15.81
CA PRO A 131 7.05 -0.93 -15.30
C PRO A 131 6.55 -1.57 -14.01
N LEU A 132 6.76 -2.88 -13.91
CA LEU A 132 6.57 -3.67 -12.70
C LEU A 132 7.95 -4.03 -12.16
N SER A 133 8.19 -3.71 -10.89
CA SER A 133 9.40 -4.09 -10.16
C SER A 133 9.09 -5.30 -9.29
N ILE A 134 9.80 -6.38 -9.48
CA ILE A 134 9.74 -7.57 -8.61
C ILE A 134 10.85 -7.41 -7.58
N ASP A 135 10.49 -6.86 -6.41
CA ASP A 135 11.46 -6.59 -5.35
C ASP A 135 11.75 -7.83 -4.50
N THR A 136 10.75 -8.71 -4.37
CA THR A 136 10.90 -10.01 -3.71
C THR A 136 10.40 -11.10 -4.66
N LYS A 137 11.10 -12.22 -4.69
CA LYS A 137 10.67 -13.39 -5.47
C LYS A 137 9.71 -14.25 -4.65
N ALA A 138 8.64 -14.68 -5.28
CA ALA A 138 7.72 -15.64 -4.67
C ALA A 138 8.21 -17.07 -4.90
N ILE A 139 8.04 -17.92 -3.89
CA ILE A 139 8.31 -19.36 -4.06
C ILE A 139 7.03 -20.14 -4.40
N THR A 140 5.87 -19.50 -4.25
CA THR A 140 4.58 -20.07 -4.65
C THR A 140 4.62 -20.40 -6.16
N LYS A 141 4.34 -21.63 -6.51
CA LYS A 141 4.40 -22.07 -7.90
C LYS A 141 3.14 -22.86 -8.24
N GLY A 142 2.63 -22.62 -9.42
CA GLY A 142 1.45 -23.37 -9.86
C GLY A 142 0.93 -22.94 -11.21
N LYS A 143 -0.28 -23.37 -11.47
CA LYS A 143 -1.00 -23.12 -12.71
C LYS A 143 -2.26 -22.31 -12.37
N TYR A 144 -2.40 -21.16 -13.00
CA TYR A 144 -3.52 -20.27 -12.75
C TYR A 144 -4.41 -20.21 -14.00
N VAL A 145 -5.64 -20.67 -13.83
CA VAL A 145 -6.67 -20.57 -14.86
C VAL A 145 -7.48 -19.32 -14.57
N VAL A 146 -7.42 -18.35 -15.47
CA VAL A 146 -8.18 -17.10 -15.34
C VAL A 146 -9.51 -17.27 -16.09
N PRO A 147 -10.66 -17.28 -15.39
CA PRO A 147 -11.95 -17.60 -16.00
C PRO A 147 -12.71 -16.37 -16.48
N ASN A 148 -12.19 -15.64 -17.44
CA ASN A 148 -12.82 -14.43 -18.01
C ASN A 148 -13.22 -13.42 -16.91
N ILE A 149 -12.22 -12.97 -16.16
CA ILE A 149 -12.41 -11.95 -15.13
C ILE A 149 -11.54 -10.73 -15.45
N ASN A 150 -11.81 -9.61 -14.80
CA ASN A 150 -10.97 -8.44 -15.03
C ASN A 150 -9.56 -8.65 -14.48
N ALA A 151 -8.60 -7.96 -15.06
CA ALA A 151 -7.18 -8.12 -14.73
C ALA A 151 -6.89 -7.75 -13.26
N ALA A 152 -7.60 -6.77 -12.71
CA ALA A 152 -7.43 -6.38 -11.31
C ALA A 152 -7.71 -7.55 -10.37
N LYS A 153 -8.83 -8.28 -10.62
CA LYS A 153 -9.18 -9.45 -9.81
C LYS A 153 -8.19 -10.60 -10.02
N ALA A 154 -7.76 -10.81 -11.27
CA ALA A 154 -6.78 -11.85 -11.58
C ALA A 154 -5.47 -11.60 -10.83
N ILE A 155 -4.97 -10.36 -10.89
CA ILE A 155 -3.73 -9.96 -10.21
C ILE A 155 -3.88 -10.04 -8.69
N SER A 156 -5.01 -9.57 -8.14
CA SER A 156 -5.28 -9.69 -6.70
C SER A 156 -5.20 -11.15 -6.24
N ASN A 157 -5.80 -12.06 -7.01
CA ASN A 157 -5.75 -13.49 -6.69
C ASN A 157 -4.30 -14.02 -6.66
N VAL A 158 -3.47 -13.59 -7.59
CA VAL A 158 -2.04 -14.00 -7.62
C VAL A 158 -1.30 -13.43 -6.39
N VAL A 159 -1.46 -12.15 -6.13
CA VAL A 159 -0.79 -11.45 -5.02
C VAL A 159 -1.22 -12.04 -3.67
N ASP A 160 -2.53 -12.23 -3.48
CA ASP A 160 -3.10 -12.72 -2.22
C ASP A 160 -2.69 -14.16 -1.90
N ASN A 161 -2.26 -14.92 -2.89
CA ASN A 161 -1.85 -16.31 -2.70
C ASN A 161 -0.34 -16.50 -2.82
N ALA A 162 0.42 -15.41 -2.98
CA ALA A 162 1.87 -15.48 -3.05
C ALA A 162 2.49 -15.50 -1.64
N TYR A 163 3.59 -16.22 -1.50
CA TYR A 163 4.42 -16.18 -0.31
C TYR A 163 5.89 -16.37 -0.70
N ASP A 164 6.77 -15.82 0.11
CA ASP A 164 8.22 -15.92 -0.06
C ASP A 164 8.80 -17.07 0.78
N GLU A 165 10.13 -17.17 0.82
CA GLU A 165 10.83 -18.22 1.58
C GLU A 165 10.59 -18.11 3.09
N HIS A 166 10.13 -16.98 3.59
CA HIS A 166 9.76 -16.76 4.98
C HIS A 166 8.26 -16.95 5.23
N TYR A 167 7.52 -17.44 4.24
CA TYR A 167 6.06 -17.58 4.26
C TYR A 167 5.35 -16.25 4.49
N SER A 168 5.97 -15.16 4.05
CA SER A 168 5.44 -13.81 4.21
C SER A 168 4.53 -13.44 3.04
N ALA A 169 3.46 -12.71 3.34
CA ALA A 169 2.49 -12.24 2.36
C ALA A 169 3.08 -11.16 1.45
N PHE A 170 2.52 -11.04 0.27
CA PHE A 170 2.93 -10.05 -0.71
C PHE A 170 1.95 -8.90 -0.81
N CYS A 171 2.48 -7.76 -1.24
CA CYS A 171 1.71 -6.57 -1.58
C CYS A 171 2.12 -6.06 -2.96
N LEU A 172 1.18 -5.40 -3.63
CA LEU A 172 1.40 -4.76 -4.94
C LEU A 172 0.99 -3.29 -4.81
N TYR A 173 1.94 -2.37 -5.01
CA TYR A 173 1.72 -0.98 -4.66
C TYR A 173 2.54 -0.02 -5.52
N GLN A 174 2.19 1.26 -5.42
CA GLN A 174 2.88 2.36 -6.09
C GLN A 174 3.20 3.47 -5.09
N ARG A 175 4.23 4.26 -5.40
CA ARG A 175 4.60 5.45 -4.63
C ARG A 175 4.52 6.69 -5.49
N LEU A 176 4.06 7.79 -4.91
CA LEU A 176 3.96 9.07 -5.60
C LEU A 176 5.33 9.56 -6.09
N TRP A 177 6.34 9.43 -5.25
CA TRP A 177 7.70 9.90 -5.56
C TRP A 177 8.47 8.98 -6.52
N GLU A 178 7.91 7.82 -6.87
CA GLU A 178 8.48 6.88 -7.85
C GLU A 178 7.54 6.76 -9.04
N SER A 179 7.54 7.78 -9.86
CA SER A 179 6.58 7.95 -10.94
C SER A 179 6.44 6.72 -11.82
N GLY A 180 5.24 6.17 -11.86
CA GLY A 180 4.86 5.11 -12.80
C GLY A 180 5.33 3.70 -12.46
N VAL A 181 6.12 3.50 -11.41
CA VAL A 181 6.62 2.16 -11.04
C VAL A 181 5.62 1.47 -10.10
N THR A 182 5.26 0.25 -10.42
CA THR A 182 4.48 -0.62 -9.50
C THR A 182 5.44 -1.66 -8.92
N ARG A 183 5.34 -1.90 -7.62
CA ARG A 183 6.24 -2.80 -6.89
C ARG A 183 5.51 -4.01 -6.34
N PHE A 184 6.14 -5.16 -6.46
CA PHE A 184 5.70 -6.44 -5.88
C PHE A 184 6.73 -6.85 -4.84
N GLN A 185 6.33 -6.84 -3.56
CA GLN A 185 7.26 -7.02 -2.45
C GLN A 185 6.57 -7.74 -1.29
N SER A 186 7.32 -8.58 -0.56
CA SER A 186 6.78 -9.25 0.64
C SER A 186 6.82 -8.32 1.86
N LEU A 187 5.94 -8.57 2.81
CA LEU A 187 5.92 -7.82 4.09
C LEU A 187 7.22 -8.00 4.86
N TYR A 188 7.84 -9.17 4.78
CA TYR A 188 9.14 -9.43 5.41
C TYR A 188 10.21 -8.48 4.87
N ASP A 189 10.27 -8.37 3.53
CA ASP A 189 11.26 -7.48 2.91
C ASP A 189 10.93 -6.00 3.14
N MET A 190 9.65 -5.64 3.22
CA MET A 190 9.25 -4.27 3.58
C MET A 190 9.75 -3.92 4.98
N ASP A 191 9.62 -4.83 5.94
CA ASP A 191 10.09 -4.60 7.30
C ASP A 191 11.61 -4.39 7.34
N LYS A 192 12.35 -5.05 6.44
CA LYS A 192 13.81 -4.88 6.35
C LYS A 192 14.21 -3.64 5.53
N ASN A 193 13.30 -3.10 4.72
CA ASN A 193 13.58 -2.00 3.78
C ASN A 193 13.44 -0.64 4.48
N HIS A 194 14.40 -0.32 5.33
CA HIS A 194 14.37 0.90 6.11
C HIS A 194 14.49 2.14 5.22
N PHE A 195 13.71 3.17 5.50
CA PHE A 195 13.80 4.43 4.80
C PHE A 195 14.95 5.26 5.36
N TYR A 196 15.81 5.73 4.47
CA TYR A 196 16.96 6.58 4.82
C TYR A 196 16.79 7.95 4.18
N THR A 197 17.10 8.98 4.95
CA THR A 197 17.28 10.32 4.41
C THR A 197 18.75 10.53 4.06
N GLU A 198 19.00 11.26 2.99
CA GLU A 198 20.36 11.60 2.56
C GLU A 198 20.64 13.05 2.88
N GLU A 199 21.70 13.28 3.59
CA GLU A 199 22.21 14.63 3.85
C GLU A 199 23.53 14.83 3.13
N LEU A 200 23.65 15.94 2.45
CA LEU A 200 24.90 16.32 1.79
C LEU A 200 25.75 17.08 2.80
N LEU A 201 26.86 16.47 3.21
CA LEU A 201 27.84 17.09 4.07
C LEU A 201 29.10 17.39 3.22
N GLY A 202 29.11 18.56 2.61
CA GLY A 202 30.18 18.89 1.69
C GLY A 202 30.16 18.05 0.42
N THR A 203 31.22 17.29 0.19
CA THR A 203 31.31 16.39 -0.96
C THR A 203 30.82 14.96 -0.67
N TYR A 204 30.44 14.69 0.56
CA TYR A 204 30.01 13.34 0.96
C TYR A 204 28.52 13.28 1.23
N THR A 205 27.87 12.23 0.74
CA THR A 205 26.47 11.94 1.05
C THR A 205 26.42 11.00 2.27
N HIS A 206 25.73 11.46 3.30
CA HIS A 206 25.52 10.64 4.49
C HIS A 206 24.06 10.15 4.54
N LYS A 207 23.91 8.84 4.68
CA LYS A 207 22.60 8.21 4.82
C LYS A 207 22.26 8.02 6.29
N THR A 208 21.20 8.66 6.72
CA THR A 208 20.73 8.57 8.10
C THR A 208 19.38 7.85 8.11
N LYS A 209 19.24 6.92 9.04
CA LYS A 209 18.02 6.18 9.28
C LYS A 209 16.90 7.15 9.68
N PHE A 210 15.77 7.08 8.98
CA PHE A 210 14.67 7.99 9.24
C PHE A 210 13.88 7.54 10.47
N VAL A 211 13.72 8.45 11.43
CA VAL A 211 12.97 8.21 12.66
C VAL A 211 11.88 9.25 12.77
N ILE A 212 10.64 8.82 12.96
CA ILE A 212 9.51 9.70 13.22
C ILE A 212 9.54 10.06 14.70
N ALA A 213 9.98 11.27 14.98
CA ALA A 213 10.04 11.82 16.34
C ALA A 213 9.05 12.97 16.47
N ASN A 214 8.80 13.42 17.65
CA ASN A 214 7.91 14.54 17.92
C ASN A 214 8.30 15.80 17.13
N THR A 215 9.58 16.00 16.87
CA THR A 215 10.06 17.14 16.09
C THR A 215 9.61 17.16 14.62
N LEU A 216 9.17 16.00 14.10
CA LEU A 216 8.68 15.90 12.73
C LEU A 216 7.17 16.12 12.63
N ILE A 217 6.49 16.25 13.76
CA ILE A 217 5.05 16.48 13.81
C ILE A 217 4.81 17.98 13.79
N ALA A 218 4.02 18.45 12.83
CA ALA A 218 3.80 19.89 12.63
C ALA A 218 2.88 20.52 13.68
N SER A 219 2.11 19.69 14.38
CA SER A 219 1.17 20.17 15.41
C SER A 219 1.88 20.42 16.73
N ASP A 220 1.52 21.49 17.41
CA ASP A 220 2.00 21.77 18.76
C ASP A 220 1.52 20.71 19.77
N ASP A 221 0.39 20.08 19.49
CA ASP A 221 -0.11 18.97 20.31
C ASP A 221 0.37 17.65 19.71
N ASN A 222 1.65 17.40 19.90
CA ASN A 222 2.31 16.23 19.33
C ASN A 222 1.72 14.90 19.79
N LEU A 223 1.14 14.87 20.97
CA LEU A 223 0.54 13.66 21.51
C LEU A 223 -0.76 13.28 20.82
N SER A 224 -1.55 14.28 20.43
CA SER A 224 -2.80 14.02 19.74
C SER A 224 -2.57 13.57 18.29
N SER A 225 -1.38 13.84 17.75
CA SER A 225 -1.03 13.44 16.38
C SER A 225 -0.66 11.97 16.28
N LEU A 226 -0.26 11.35 17.38
CA LEU A 226 0.09 9.94 17.42
C LEU A 226 -1.07 9.15 18.03
N ASN A 227 -1.82 8.49 17.18
CA ASN A 227 -2.98 7.68 17.62
C ASN A 227 -2.78 6.24 17.22
N THR A 228 -2.86 5.35 18.19
CA THR A 228 -2.96 3.93 17.90
C THR A 228 -4.43 3.60 17.63
N VAL A 229 -4.64 3.01 16.47
CA VAL A 229 -5.93 2.43 16.14
C VAL A 229 -5.73 0.92 16.19
N GLY A 230 -5.25 0.47 17.32
CA GLY A 230 -5.06 -0.95 17.55
C GLY A 230 -6.36 -1.58 17.98
N SER A 231 -6.53 -2.83 17.69
CA SER A 231 -7.66 -3.60 18.13
C SER A 231 -7.42 -4.13 19.55
N SER A 232 -7.17 -3.22 20.47
CA SER A 232 -7.00 -3.61 21.89
C SER A 232 -8.20 -4.36 22.42
N SER A 233 -9.38 -4.09 21.89
CA SER A 233 -10.60 -4.82 22.21
C SER A 233 -10.57 -6.28 21.75
N ASN A 234 -9.72 -6.60 20.80
CA ASN A 234 -9.59 -7.96 20.24
C ASN A 234 -8.30 -8.64 20.67
N PHE A 235 -7.77 -8.23 21.79
CA PHE A 235 -6.47 -8.73 22.26
C PHE A 235 -6.43 -10.26 22.36
N VAL A 236 -7.50 -10.88 22.85
CA VAL A 236 -7.58 -12.33 22.97
C VAL A 236 -7.54 -12.98 21.58
N LEU A 237 -8.27 -12.42 20.64
CA LEU A 237 -8.27 -12.93 19.25
C LEU A 237 -6.91 -12.72 18.59
N GLU A 238 -6.23 -11.63 18.88
CA GLU A 238 -4.87 -11.42 18.39
C GLU A 238 -3.91 -12.47 18.90
N ASP A 239 -3.96 -12.77 20.20
CA ASP A 239 -3.12 -13.80 20.78
C ASP A 239 -3.43 -15.18 20.20
N MET A 240 -4.71 -15.47 19.98
CA MET A 240 -5.13 -16.72 19.38
C MET A 240 -4.66 -16.80 17.92
N ASN A 241 -4.76 -15.70 17.20
CA ASN A 241 -4.28 -15.66 15.82
C ASN A 241 -2.77 -15.79 15.72
N ARG A 242 -2.06 -15.22 16.67
CA ARG A 242 -0.60 -15.34 16.74
C ARG A 242 -0.13 -16.76 17.00
N GLY A 243 -0.95 -17.60 17.60
CA GLY A 243 -0.64 -19.00 17.85
C GLY A 243 -0.47 -19.85 16.60
N TYR A 244 -0.52 -19.26 15.43
CA TYR A 244 -0.63 -20.03 14.20
C TYR A 244 0.62 -20.18 13.42
N SER A 245 1.67 -20.58 14.05
CA SER A 245 2.80 -21.16 13.36
C SER A 245 2.48 -22.56 12.80
N LYS A 246 1.30 -23.09 13.11
CA LYS A 246 0.91 -24.45 12.68
C LYS A 246 -0.22 -24.37 11.67
N LYS A 247 -0.04 -24.98 10.53
CA LYS A 247 -1.04 -25.08 9.47
C LYS A 247 -1.50 -26.51 9.32
N ILE A 248 -2.78 -26.64 9.10
CA ILE A 248 -3.38 -27.96 8.81
C ILE A 248 -3.98 -27.88 7.41
N GLY A 249 -3.46 -28.72 6.54
CA GLY A 249 -4.04 -28.94 5.22
C GLY A 249 -4.72 -30.29 5.19
N LEU A 250 -5.96 -30.32 4.77
CA LEU A 250 -6.69 -31.55 4.57
C LEU A 250 -6.62 -31.94 3.09
N GLY A 251 -6.25 -33.16 2.82
CA GLY A 251 -6.32 -33.71 1.47
C GLY A 251 -7.77 -33.75 0.98
N PHE A 252 -7.96 -33.57 -0.30
CA PHE A 252 -9.28 -33.46 -0.91
C PHE A 252 -10.25 -34.60 -0.48
N TYR A 253 -9.76 -35.78 -0.38
CA TYR A 253 -10.60 -36.93 -0.02
C TYR A 253 -10.51 -37.32 1.46
N GLY A 254 -10.02 -36.43 2.29
CA GLY A 254 -9.82 -36.72 3.71
C GLY A 254 -8.78 -37.80 3.98
N LYS A 255 -8.02 -38.16 2.97
CA LYS A 255 -7.06 -39.27 3.08
C LYS A 255 -5.73 -38.87 3.68
N LYS A 256 -5.44 -37.57 3.72
CA LYS A 256 -4.16 -37.08 4.22
C LYS A 256 -4.32 -35.75 4.92
N ILE A 257 -3.98 -35.75 6.18
CA ILE A 257 -3.87 -34.51 6.94
C ILE A 257 -2.37 -34.19 7.02
N SER A 258 -1.98 -33.08 6.49
CA SER A 258 -0.60 -32.62 6.66
C SER A 258 -0.59 -31.42 7.63
N GLN A 259 0.27 -31.52 8.60
CA GLN A 259 0.56 -30.41 9.51
C GLN A 259 1.89 -29.84 9.11
N ILE A 260 1.88 -28.56 8.78
CA ILE A 260 3.11 -27.83 8.49
C ILE A 260 3.35 -26.90 9.65
N LYS A 261 4.40 -27.14 10.39
CA LYS A 261 4.85 -26.22 11.43
C LYS A 261 5.65 -25.13 10.72
N LEU A 262 5.18 -23.92 10.82
CA LEU A 262 5.95 -22.78 10.33
C LEU A 262 7.01 -22.45 11.35
N ASP A 263 8.24 -22.59 10.94
CA ASP A 263 9.35 -22.17 11.75
C ASP A 263 9.57 -20.69 11.47
N ASN A 264 8.80 -19.88 12.14
CA ASN A 264 8.89 -18.44 12.02
C ASN A 264 9.64 -17.91 13.26
N SER A 265 10.95 -18.02 13.18
CA SER A 265 11.82 -17.74 14.31
C SER A 265 11.72 -16.30 14.83
N GLU A 266 11.12 -15.43 14.06
CA GLU A 266 10.87 -14.04 14.47
C GLU A 266 9.53 -13.85 15.20
N VAL A 267 8.68 -14.89 15.20
CA VAL A 267 7.41 -14.89 15.95
C VAL A 267 7.47 -15.86 17.11
N THR A 268 8.61 -15.88 17.75
CA THR A 268 9.01 -16.94 18.67
C THR A 268 8.15 -17.14 19.91
N ASN A 269 7.55 -16.10 20.38
CA ASN A 269 6.76 -16.17 21.61
C ASN A 269 5.46 -16.95 21.46
N LEU A 270 5.15 -17.31 20.21
CA LEU A 270 3.87 -17.94 19.88
C LEU A 270 4.01 -19.39 19.47
N GLU A 271 5.23 -19.86 19.30
CA GLU A 271 5.53 -21.22 18.88
C GLU A 271 5.14 -22.26 19.91
N ALA A 272 5.14 -21.86 21.16
CA ALA A 272 4.86 -22.78 22.27
C ALA A 272 3.38 -23.18 22.36
N LYS A 273 2.49 -22.41 21.76
CA LYS A 273 1.08 -22.73 21.80
C LYS A 273 0.74 -23.71 20.69
N GLU A 274 0.72 -24.95 21.02
CA GLU A 274 0.13 -25.95 20.17
C GLU A 274 -1.37 -25.69 20.09
N ILE A 275 -1.83 -25.45 18.90
CA ILE A 275 -3.26 -25.25 18.70
C ILE A 275 -3.90 -26.64 18.71
N THR A 276 -4.50 -26.94 19.83
CA THR A 276 -5.20 -28.21 20.01
C THR A 276 -6.69 -28.07 19.73
N ASP A 277 -7.16 -26.85 19.66
CA ASP A 277 -8.57 -26.57 19.47
C ASP A 277 -8.78 -25.59 18.29
N ILE A 278 -9.32 -26.12 17.24
CA ILE A 278 -9.62 -25.36 16.03
C ILE A 278 -10.71 -24.30 16.24
N HIS A 279 -11.50 -24.43 17.28
CA HIS A 279 -12.55 -23.46 17.56
C HIS A 279 -11.99 -22.19 18.19
N ALA A 280 -10.80 -22.27 18.72
CA ALA A 280 -10.25 -21.15 19.48
C ALA A 280 -9.72 -20.03 18.60
N THR A 281 -9.91 -20.05 17.23
CA THR A 281 -8.77 -19.46 16.71
C THR A 281 -8.84 -18.73 15.44
N GLY A 282 -9.71 -18.50 14.88
CA GLY A 282 -9.63 -17.90 13.57
C GLY A 282 -8.65 -18.54 12.60
N TYR A 283 -8.04 -19.63 12.98
CA TYR A 283 -7.20 -20.29 12.03
C TYR A 283 -8.05 -21.08 11.05
N LYS A 284 -7.57 -21.16 9.84
CA LYS A 284 -8.36 -21.70 8.76
C LYS A 284 -7.85 -23.09 8.37
N ILE A 285 -8.76 -24.03 8.30
CA ILE A 285 -8.47 -25.32 7.74
C ILE A 285 -8.52 -25.16 6.22
N SER A 286 -7.41 -25.46 5.58
CA SER A 286 -7.32 -25.40 4.13
C SER A 286 -7.41 -26.80 3.56
N GLU A 287 -8.36 -27.00 2.69
CA GLU A 287 -8.48 -28.25 1.94
C GLU A 287 -7.61 -28.13 0.70
N SER A 288 -6.62 -28.99 0.60
CA SER A 288 -5.73 -28.99 -0.54
C SER A 288 -6.21 -29.95 -1.61
N LEU A 289 -6.40 -29.43 -2.79
CA LEU A 289 -6.67 -30.22 -4.00
C LEU A 289 -5.38 -30.66 -4.68
N TYR A 290 -4.28 -30.45 -4.02
CA TYR A 290 -2.98 -30.74 -4.57
C TYR A 290 -2.67 -32.25 -4.61
N ASP A 291 -2.25 -32.70 -5.77
CA ASP A 291 -1.75 -34.05 -5.95
C ASP A 291 -0.61 -33.99 -6.97
N GLY A 292 0.62 -33.97 -6.48
CA GLY A 292 1.80 -33.86 -7.32
C GLY A 292 2.59 -32.56 -7.16
N ASP A 293 3.47 -32.35 -8.12
CA ASP A 293 4.43 -31.25 -8.04
C ASP A 293 3.92 -29.93 -8.64
N GLU A 294 2.88 -29.97 -9.44
CA GLU A 294 2.29 -28.77 -10.05
C GLU A 294 0.91 -28.51 -9.47
N LYS A 295 0.76 -27.37 -8.83
CA LYS A 295 -0.52 -26.93 -8.25
C LYS A 295 -1.19 -25.91 -9.17
N SER A 296 -2.49 -26.00 -9.30
CA SER A 296 -3.24 -24.87 -9.84
C SER A 296 -3.24 -23.74 -8.82
N LEU A 297 -3.42 -22.51 -9.24
CA LEU A 297 -3.54 -21.41 -8.31
C LEU A 297 -4.79 -21.58 -7.42
N PHE A 298 -5.81 -22.23 -7.94
CA PHE A 298 -6.99 -22.56 -7.13
C PHE A 298 -6.61 -23.47 -5.96
N SER A 299 -5.77 -24.47 -6.16
CA SER A 299 -5.31 -25.32 -5.05
C SER A 299 -4.34 -24.56 -4.13
N LEU A 300 -3.57 -23.60 -4.66
CA LEU A 300 -2.75 -22.72 -3.82
C LEU A 300 -3.59 -21.85 -2.90
N MET A 301 -4.78 -21.45 -3.32
CA MET A 301 -5.68 -20.68 -2.48
C MET A 301 -6.09 -21.41 -1.21
N VAL A 302 -6.06 -22.73 -1.23
CA VAL A 302 -6.34 -23.55 -0.04
C VAL A 302 -5.07 -24.12 0.58
N ASP A 303 -3.91 -23.80 0.05
CA ASP A 303 -2.62 -24.23 0.58
C ASP A 303 -2.40 -23.59 1.97
N PRO A 304 -2.01 -24.40 2.97
CA PRO A 304 -1.75 -23.86 4.31
C PRO A 304 -0.69 -22.75 4.34
N SER A 305 0.28 -22.77 3.43
CA SER A 305 1.30 -21.70 3.34
C SER A 305 0.70 -20.39 2.92
N CYS A 306 -0.19 -20.40 1.92
CA CYS A 306 -0.92 -19.22 1.49
C CYS A 306 -1.78 -18.67 2.64
N GLN A 307 -2.44 -19.55 3.37
CA GLN A 307 -3.30 -19.13 4.49
C GLN A 307 -2.48 -18.49 5.61
N SER A 308 -1.28 -19.01 5.86
CA SER A 308 -0.40 -18.41 6.87
C SER A 308 0.06 -17.00 6.46
N ALA A 309 0.42 -16.83 5.20
CA ALA A 309 0.81 -15.51 4.70
C ALA A 309 -0.34 -14.50 4.87
N LYS A 310 -1.56 -14.92 4.54
CA LYS A 310 -2.75 -14.07 4.75
C LYS A 310 -2.93 -13.72 6.23
N ASN A 311 -2.81 -14.72 7.10
CA ASN A 311 -2.94 -14.50 8.54
C ASN A 311 -1.88 -13.54 9.07
N GLN A 312 -0.66 -13.61 8.55
CA GLN A 312 0.41 -12.66 8.90
C GLN A 312 0.01 -11.24 8.52
N LYS A 313 -0.49 -11.06 7.29
CA LYS A 313 -0.93 -9.76 6.80
C LYS A 313 -2.03 -9.18 7.70
N ASP A 314 -3.02 -10.01 8.06
CA ASP A 314 -4.10 -9.60 8.97
C ASP A 314 -3.55 -9.19 10.34
N ARG A 315 -2.57 -9.95 10.87
CA ARG A 315 -1.96 -9.62 12.17
C ARG A 315 -1.22 -8.29 12.14
N MET A 316 -0.51 -7.99 11.06
CA MET A 316 0.19 -6.71 10.96
C MET A 316 -0.78 -5.52 11.01
N TYR A 317 -1.96 -5.67 10.44
CA TYR A 317 -2.99 -4.63 10.48
C TYR A 317 -3.68 -4.51 11.85
N ASN A 318 -3.53 -5.50 12.71
CA ASN A 318 -4.09 -5.41 14.06
C ASN A 318 -3.39 -4.34 14.91
N GLN A 319 -2.15 -4.00 14.58
CA GLN A 319 -1.45 -2.90 15.24
C GLN A 319 -1.26 -1.76 14.25
N PHE A 320 -2.14 -0.78 14.32
CA PHE A 320 -2.17 0.35 13.40
C PHE A 320 -1.91 1.64 14.16
N LEU A 321 -0.80 2.30 13.83
CA LEU A 321 -0.46 3.60 14.39
C LEU A 321 -0.68 4.67 13.33
N ARG A 322 -1.43 5.70 13.66
CA ARG A 322 -1.67 6.82 12.76
C ARG A 322 -0.87 8.04 13.21
N VAL A 323 -0.06 8.56 12.29
CA VAL A 323 0.68 9.81 12.48
C VAL A 323 0.03 10.86 11.60
N ARG A 324 -0.39 11.97 12.19
CA ARG A 324 -1.09 13.04 11.48
C ARG A 324 -0.23 14.29 11.40
N ASP A 325 -0.40 15.05 10.33
CA ASP A 325 0.19 16.36 10.12
C ASP A 325 1.72 16.37 10.27
N MET A 326 2.33 15.27 9.84
CA MET A 326 3.78 15.20 9.81
C MET A 326 4.35 16.17 8.77
N ILE A 327 5.51 16.76 9.07
CA ILE A 327 6.27 17.52 8.08
C ILE A 327 6.58 16.61 6.90
N SER A 328 6.30 17.07 5.69
CA SER A 328 6.46 16.27 4.49
C SER A 328 7.92 15.88 4.24
N VAL A 329 8.15 14.63 3.93
CA VAL A 329 9.47 14.10 3.62
C VAL A 329 9.45 13.61 2.17
N PRO A 330 10.28 14.18 1.29
CA PRO A 330 10.38 13.70 -0.09
C PRO A 330 10.84 12.24 -0.14
N PHE A 331 10.34 11.52 -1.12
CA PHE A 331 10.66 10.12 -1.40
C PHE A 331 10.13 9.11 -0.37
N LEU A 332 9.60 9.57 0.76
CA LEU A 332 8.91 8.66 1.69
C LEU A 332 7.67 8.10 0.97
N GLY A 333 7.43 6.82 1.12
CA GLY A 333 6.31 6.13 0.47
C GLY A 333 5.94 4.85 1.21
N VAL A 334 4.86 4.26 0.78
CA VAL A 334 4.41 2.96 1.34
C VAL A 334 5.42 1.86 1.03
N GLY A 335 5.48 0.85 1.89
CA GLY A 335 6.39 -0.29 1.73
C GLY A 335 7.81 -0.04 2.25
N PHE A 336 8.10 1.15 2.81
CA PHE A 336 9.29 1.37 3.59
C PHE A 336 9.03 1.09 5.07
N SER A 337 10.06 0.66 5.78
CA SER A 337 9.99 0.63 7.24
C SER A 337 10.55 1.94 7.82
N VAL A 338 9.95 2.37 8.91
CA VAL A 338 10.35 3.57 9.65
C VAL A 338 10.34 3.26 11.14
N GLU A 339 11.14 3.99 11.88
CA GLU A 339 11.09 3.92 13.35
C GLU A 339 10.26 5.06 13.89
N VAL A 340 9.56 4.79 14.98
CA VAL A 340 8.83 5.81 15.74
C VAL A 340 9.49 5.92 17.10
N ASP A 341 9.83 7.14 17.50
CA ASP A 341 10.39 7.46 18.79
C ASP A 341 9.62 8.64 19.38
N THR A 342 8.76 8.36 20.34
CA THR A 342 7.94 9.40 20.97
C THR A 342 8.71 10.23 21.99
N GLY A 343 9.93 9.80 22.35
CA GLY A 343 10.76 10.50 23.34
C GLY A 343 10.17 10.48 24.74
N GLY A 344 9.23 9.58 24.99
CA GLY A 344 8.48 9.59 26.24
C GLY A 344 8.98 8.60 27.28
N SER A 345 9.07 9.05 28.53
CA SER A 345 9.34 8.19 29.67
C SER A 345 8.10 7.45 30.18
N ASN A 346 6.95 7.73 29.59
CA ASN A 346 5.69 7.10 29.96
C ASN A 346 5.55 5.74 29.29
N ILE A 347 5.15 4.72 30.03
CA ILE A 347 4.96 3.35 29.56
C ILE A 347 4.05 3.29 28.33
N SER A 348 3.01 4.11 28.34
CA SER A 348 2.07 4.14 27.19
C SER A 348 2.72 4.64 25.90
N ARG A 349 3.68 5.56 26.00
CA ARG A 349 4.43 6.06 24.86
C ARG A 349 5.49 5.06 24.40
N SER A 350 6.20 4.46 25.34
CA SER A 350 7.26 3.50 25.00
C SER A 350 6.72 2.29 24.24
N ARG A 351 5.44 1.97 24.40
CA ARG A 351 4.80 0.90 23.63
C ARG A 351 4.63 1.25 22.15
N MET A 352 4.62 2.55 21.84
CA MET A 352 4.55 3.01 20.44
C MET A 352 5.93 3.06 19.78
N ASP A 353 6.99 3.16 20.60
CA ASP A 353 8.35 3.25 20.09
C ASP A 353 8.76 1.91 19.49
N ASN A 354 8.84 1.85 18.17
CA ASN A 354 9.17 0.60 17.49
C ASN A 354 9.36 0.87 16.00
N ARG A 355 9.70 -0.19 15.28
CA ARG A 355 9.77 -0.19 13.83
C ARG A 355 8.40 -0.56 13.27
N TYR A 356 8.01 0.13 12.21
CA TYR A 356 6.73 -0.05 11.52
C TYR A 356 6.94 -0.04 10.01
N VAL A 357 6.04 -0.69 9.30
CA VAL A 357 5.94 -0.57 7.83
C VAL A 357 4.90 0.51 7.51
N VAL A 358 5.23 1.40 6.59
CA VAL A 358 4.30 2.42 6.10
C VAL A 358 3.28 1.73 5.20
N ALA A 359 2.06 1.55 5.69
CA ALA A 359 0.98 0.89 4.97
C ALA A 359 0.10 1.86 4.19
N GLN A 360 0.01 3.09 4.68
CA GLN A 360 -0.75 4.17 4.03
C GLN A 360 0.03 5.47 4.15
N LEU A 361 0.00 6.25 3.09
CA LEU A 361 0.58 7.58 3.10
C LEU A 361 -0.38 8.52 2.38
N HIS A 362 -0.84 9.53 3.09
CA HIS A 362 -1.78 10.52 2.59
C HIS A 362 -1.05 11.84 2.43
N HIS A 363 -0.85 12.26 1.20
CA HIS A 363 -0.25 13.55 0.85
C HIS A 363 -1.37 14.60 0.81
N LYS A 364 -1.20 15.66 1.59
CA LYS A 364 -2.19 16.74 1.70
C LYS A 364 -1.59 18.05 1.19
N PHE A 365 -2.25 18.65 0.23
CA PHE A 365 -1.87 19.94 -0.34
C PHE A 365 -3.04 20.89 -0.09
N ILE A 366 -2.82 21.95 0.66
CA ILE A 366 -3.88 22.88 1.09
C ILE A 366 -3.44 24.31 0.79
N LEU A 367 -4.28 25.05 0.09
CA LEU A 367 -4.06 26.47 -0.15
C LEU A 367 -4.44 27.25 1.12
N ASN A 368 -3.46 27.88 1.73
CA ASN A 368 -3.64 28.68 2.93
C ASN A 368 -2.94 30.02 2.76
N ASP A 369 -3.70 31.12 2.89
CA ASP A 369 -3.22 32.49 2.74
C ASP A 369 -2.43 32.70 1.43
N GLY A 370 -2.92 32.12 0.34
CA GLY A 370 -2.32 32.26 -0.98
C GLY A 370 -1.11 31.37 -1.23
N LYS A 371 -0.72 30.55 -0.27
CA LYS A 371 0.39 29.61 -0.41
C LYS A 371 -0.09 28.17 -0.31
N MET A 372 0.42 27.31 -1.16
CA MET A 372 0.14 25.90 -1.09
C MET A 372 1.02 25.27 -0.01
N GLN A 373 0.40 24.61 0.96
CA GLN A 373 1.08 23.89 2.02
C GLN A 373 1.01 22.39 1.77
N TYR A 374 2.08 21.70 2.10
CA TYR A 374 2.20 20.25 1.91
C TYR A 374 2.45 19.57 3.25
N GLY A 375 1.65 18.56 3.53
CA GLY A 375 1.78 17.72 4.71
C GLY A 375 1.53 16.26 4.40
N GLN A 376 1.87 15.40 5.35
CA GLN A 376 1.71 13.95 5.20
C GLN A 376 1.06 13.36 6.45
N ASP A 377 0.11 12.45 6.25
CA ASP A 377 -0.39 11.57 7.32
C ASP A 377 0.00 10.14 6.98
N LEU A 378 0.45 9.39 7.96
CA LEU A 378 0.87 8.00 7.77
C LEU A 378 -0.03 7.04 8.54
N GLY A 379 -0.30 5.90 7.92
CA GLY A 379 -0.82 4.72 8.58
C GLY A 379 0.30 3.68 8.64
N LEU A 380 0.69 3.33 9.85
CA LEU A 380 1.83 2.47 10.13
C LEU A 380 1.33 1.15 10.71
N ILE A 381 1.87 0.04 10.22
CA ILE A 381 1.52 -1.30 10.70
C ILE A 381 2.76 -2.02 11.20
N ARG A 382 2.56 -2.94 12.13
CA ARG A 382 3.62 -3.86 12.59
C ARG A 382 3.03 -5.17 13.08
N GLU A 383 3.85 -6.19 13.10
CA GLU A 383 3.49 -7.43 13.75
C GLU A 383 3.63 -7.27 15.25
N UNK A 384 2.68 -7.59 15.53
CA UNK A 384 2.59 -7.26 16.86
C UNK A 384 3.09 -8.09 17.78
#